data_08b6550350b633c87fa7b31910f95bff
#
_entry.id   08b6550350b633c87fa7b31910f95bff
#
_cell.length_a   1.000
_cell.length_b   1.000
_cell.length_c   1.000
_cell.angle_alpha   90.00
_cell.angle_beta   90.00
_cell.angle_gamma   90.00
#
_symmetry.space_group_name_H-M   'P 1'
#
loop_
_entity.id
_entity.type
_entity.pdbx_description
1 polymer ?
#
loop_
_entity_poly.entity_id
_entity_poly.type
_entity_poly.pdbx_seq_one_letter_code
_entity_poly.pdbx_strand_id
1 'polypeptide(L)'
;MNRRTAFLTTLAVTTALTLTACGSEDTDESAKGSDKPTGFTEPAPASSATALDVRPAIELPADLSYTFDWPKTGDKEKDAVLADSEQSIKAVDQAIVNQNAFDKAYLYYYEGEAAATTEKFVQNYVDHKAGITGSYRFYAPEVSVDKDGTASFSYCEDQGKAYVKYLETDKIEETEVTAKSYVSYHTSLRRDEGKGVWVIQEIVSQSGSEKCRP
;
A
#
# COMPACT_ATOMS: atom_id res chain seq x y z
N MET A 1 9.85 -7.40 21.61
CA MET A 1 8.75 -7.70 20.65
C MET A 1 9.25 -7.33 19.28
N ASN A 2 9.41 -8.30 18.39
CA ASN A 2 9.85 -8.01 17.03
C ASN A 2 8.77 -7.23 16.31
N ARG A 3 9.15 -6.22 15.59
CA ARG A 3 8.30 -5.27 14.89
C ARG A 3 7.27 -5.88 13.92
N ARG A 4 7.43 -7.15 13.56
CA ARG A 4 6.59 -7.83 12.57
C ARG A 4 6.39 -9.31 12.89
N THR A 5 5.86 -9.64 14.05
CA THR A 5 5.44 -11.03 14.31
C THR A 5 3.99 -11.17 13.89
N ALA A 6 3.75 -11.73 12.71
CA ALA A 6 2.42 -12.13 12.25
C ALA A 6 1.94 -13.31 13.11
N PHE A 7 0.91 -13.13 13.91
CA PHE A 7 0.17 -14.23 14.50
C PHE A 7 -0.83 -14.75 13.47
N LEU A 8 -0.51 -15.91 12.91
CA LEU A 8 -1.46 -16.73 12.17
C LEU A 8 -2.39 -17.41 13.18
N THR A 9 -3.59 -16.88 13.37
CA THR A 9 -4.71 -17.63 13.93
C THR A 9 -5.65 -17.99 12.80
N THR A 10 -5.59 -19.25 12.40
CA THR A 10 -6.57 -19.90 11.54
C THR A 10 -7.90 -20.01 12.27
N LEU A 11 -8.90 -19.26 11.85
CA LEU A 11 -10.30 -19.48 12.23
C LEU A 11 -11.04 -19.93 10.95
N ALA A 12 -11.35 -21.22 10.91
CA ALA A 12 -12.27 -21.78 9.95
C ALA A 12 -13.71 -21.49 10.41
N VAL A 13 -14.47 -20.73 9.62
CA VAL A 13 -15.92 -20.61 9.79
C VAL A 13 -16.57 -20.95 8.45
N THR A 14 -17.17 -22.14 8.45
CA THR A 14 -18.14 -22.59 7.45
C THR A 14 -19.50 -21.96 7.76
N THR A 15 -20.09 -21.25 6.81
CA THR A 15 -21.55 -21.01 6.83
C THR A 15 -22.14 -21.01 5.43
N ALA A 16 -23.28 -21.67 5.36
CA ALA A 16 -23.99 -22.16 4.22
C ALA A 16 -24.73 -21.06 3.42
N LEU A 17 -24.93 -21.39 2.13
CA LEU A 17 -25.77 -20.71 1.15
C LEU A 17 -27.26 -20.73 1.53
N THR A 18 -27.96 -19.61 1.27
CA THR A 18 -29.38 -19.65 0.89
C THR A 18 -29.62 -18.71 -0.29
N LEU A 19 -30.02 -19.31 -1.39
CA LEU A 19 -30.60 -18.66 -2.56
C LEU A 19 -32.07 -18.32 -2.28
N THR A 20 -32.49 -17.11 -2.65
CA THR A 20 -33.90 -16.86 -2.98
C THR A 20 -33.98 -15.99 -4.23
N ALA A 21 -34.63 -16.53 -5.22
CA ALA A 21 -35.02 -15.90 -6.48
C ALA A 21 -36.48 -15.43 -6.40
N CYS A 22 -36.86 -14.62 -7.39
CA CYS A 22 -38.18 -14.17 -7.87
C CYS A 22 -38.35 -12.65 -7.69
N GLY A 23 -38.85 -11.93 -8.69
CA GLY A 23 -39.43 -12.23 -9.99
C GLY A 23 -39.87 -10.91 -10.66
N SER A 24 -40.14 -11.02 -11.92
CA SER A 24 -40.53 -10.02 -12.91
C SER A 24 -41.83 -9.27 -12.58
N GLU A 25 -42.02 -8.06 -13.16
CA GLU A 25 -43.13 -7.84 -14.13
C GLU A 25 -43.07 -6.42 -14.75
N ASP A 26 -43.31 -6.44 -16.04
CA ASP A 26 -43.48 -5.34 -16.96
C ASP A 26 -44.72 -4.47 -16.66
N THR A 27 -44.69 -3.20 -17.07
CA THR A 27 -45.82 -2.56 -17.76
C THR A 27 -45.37 -1.36 -18.57
N ASP A 28 -45.69 -1.45 -19.88
CA ASP A 28 -45.74 -0.37 -20.86
C ASP A 28 -46.78 0.70 -20.46
N GLU A 29 -46.54 1.95 -20.79
CA GLU A 29 -47.51 2.71 -21.58
C GLU A 29 -46.93 4.01 -22.18
N SER A 30 -47.39 4.23 -23.44
CA SER A 30 -47.03 5.22 -24.41
C SER A 30 -47.82 6.51 -24.23
N ALA A 31 -47.20 7.68 -24.41
CA ALA A 31 -47.93 8.86 -24.90
C ALA A 31 -47.00 9.84 -25.63
N LYS A 32 -47.43 10.11 -26.84
CA LYS A 32 -46.96 10.97 -27.89
C LYS A 32 -47.15 12.47 -27.56
N GLY A 33 -46.21 13.32 -27.94
CA GLY A 33 -46.37 14.77 -27.95
C GLY A 33 -45.21 15.47 -28.66
N SER A 34 -45.51 15.90 -29.88
CA SER A 34 -44.67 16.67 -30.78
C SER A 34 -44.50 18.11 -30.28
N ASP A 35 -43.26 18.67 -30.35
CA ASP A 35 -42.95 19.95 -30.98
C ASP A 35 -41.44 20.27 -30.91
N LYS A 36 -40.88 20.62 -32.04
CA LYS A 36 -39.57 21.21 -32.29
C LYS A 36 -39.84 22.72 -32.62
N PRO A 37 -38.93 23.71 -32.48
CA PRO A 37 -37.49 23.71 -32.51
C PRO A 37 -36.85 24.75 -31.56
N THR A 38 -35.55 24.65 -31.29
CA THR A 38 -34.60 25.78 -31.45
C THR A 38 -33.20 25.39 -31.00
N GLY A 39 -32.24 25.78 -31.82
CA GLY A 39 -30.83 25.57 -31.80
C GLY A 39 -30.13 25.48 -30.42
N PHE A 40 -29.57 24.33 -30.15
CA PHE A 40 -28.54 24.23 -29.16
C PHE A 40 -27.19 24.28 -29.87
N THR A 41 -26.48 25.37 -29.66
CA THR A 41 -25.03 25.47 -29.88
C THR A 41 -24.39 24.40 -29.02
N GLU A 42 -23.78 23.43 -29.69
CA GLU A 42 -22.94 22.39 -29.05
C GLU A 42 -21.81 23.07 -28.28
N PRO A 43 -21.71 22.88 -26.94
CA PRO A 43 -20.54 23.33 -26.25
C PRO A 43 -19.37 22.47 -26.77
N ALA A 44 -18.30 23.12 -27.21
CA ALA A 44 -17.03 22.47 -27.53
C ALA A 44 -16.65 21.50 -26.38
N PRO A 45 -16.12 20.32 -26.71
CA PRO A 45 -15.66 19.39 -25.65
C PRO A 45 -14.68 20.12 -24.76
N ALA A 46 -15.11 20.36 -23.52
CA ALA A 46 -14.19 20.79 -22.48
C ALA A 46 -13.07 19.76 -22.46
N SER A 47 -11.85 20.18 -22.82
CA SER A 47 -10.65 19.42 -22.57
C SER A 47 -10.69 19.02 -21.11
N SER A 48 -10.95 17.74 -20.84
CA SER A 48 -10.72 17.16 -19.52
C SER A 48 -9.24 17.34 -19.27
N ALA A 49 -8.88 18.42 -18.59
CA ALA A 49 -7.61 18.49 -17.90
C ALA A 49 -7.64 17.27 -16.96
N THR A 50 -6.89 16.24 -17.31
CA THR A 50 -6.57 15.15 -16.41
C THR A 50 -6.06 15.82 -15.15
N ALA A 51 -6.83 15.78 -14.08
CA ALA A 51 -6.33 16.13 -12.76
C ALA A 51 -5.13 15.20 -12.56
N LEU A 52 -3.93 15.74 -12.67
CA LEU A 52 -2.72 15.05 -12.24
C LEU A 52 -2.97 14.72 -10.79
N ASP A 53 -3.23 13.46 -10.50
CA ASP A 53 -3.47 13.02 -9.13
C ASP A 53 -2.19 13.32 -8.35
N VAL A 54 -2.28 14.31 -7.47
CA VAL A 54 -1.12 14.80 -6.75
C VAL A 54 -0.74 13.73 -5.74
N ARG A 55 0.44 13.14 -5.90
CA ARG A 55 0.98 12.17 -4.94
C ARG A 55 0.93 12.75 -3.53
N PRO A 56 0.53 11.96 -2.53
CA PRO A 56 0.46 12.44 -1.16
C PRO A 56 1.84 12.91 -0.67
N ALA A 57 1.88 14.04 0.02
CA ALA A 57 3.08 14.43 0.74
C ALA A 57 3.30 13.48 1.92
N ILE A 58 4.52 13.00 2.07
CA ILE A 58 4.91 12.11 3.17
C ILE A 58 5.87 12.87 4.07
N GLU A 59 5.43 13.10 5.31
CA GLU A 59 6.19 13.81 6.32
C GLU A 59 6.57 12.84 7.44
N LEU A 60 7.86 12.65 7.64
CA LEU A 60 8.41 11.74 8.64
C LEU A 60 9.25 12.51 9.65
N PRO A 61 9.25 12.10 10.93
CA PRO A 61 10.05 12.75 11.95
C PRO A 61 11.54 12.53 11.71
N ALA A 62 12.36 13.47 12.22
CA ALA A 62 13.81 13.49 12.00
C ALA A 62 14.55 12.31 12.65
N ASP A 63 13.93 11.63 13.60
CA ASP A 63 14.47 10.43 14.25
C ASP A 63 14.22 9.13 13.47
N LEU A 64 13.63 9.23 12.26
CA LEU A 64 13.53 8.15 11.29
C LEU A 64 14.45 8.41 10.09
N SER A 65 15.23 7.44 9.71
CA SER A 65 16.10 7.51 8.54
C SER A 65 15.99 6.26 7.67
N TYR A 66 16.13 6.47 6.35
CA TYR A 66 15.98 5.42 5.35
C TYR A 66 17.15 5.42 4.38
N THR A 67 17.68 4.24 4.11
CA THR A 67 18.65 4.01 3.03
C THR A 67 18.04 3.01 2.06
N PHE A 68 17.87 3.41 0.80
CA PHE A 68 17.43 2.55 -0.28
C PHE A 68 18.61 2.28 -1.19
N ASP A 69 19.22 1.10 -1.05
CA ASP A 69 20.28 0.62 -1.94
C ASP A 69 19.64 -0.01 -3.20
N TRP A 70 18.84 0.78 -3.89
CA TRP A 70 18.11 0.41 -5.09
C TRP A 70 18.65 1.18 -6.30
N PRO A 71 19.62 0.61 -7.01
CA PRO A 71 20.20 1.26 -8.19
C PRO A 71 19.16 1.35 -9.30
N LYS A 72 19.24 2.41 -10.09
CA LYS A 72 18.44 2.52 -11.32
C LYS A 72 18.78 1.36 -12.26
N THR A 73 17.74 0.76 -12.81
CA THR A 73 17.86 -0.36 -13.77
C THR A 73 18.11 0.11 -15.19
N GLY A 74 17.73 1.35 -15.49
CA GLY A 74 17.69 1.91 -16.84
C GLY A 74 16.41 1.56 -17.61
N ASP A 75 15.54 0.72 -17.02
CA ASP A 75 14.19 0.45 -17.52
C ASP A 75 13.21 1.37 -16.81
N LYS A 76 12.45 2.15 -17.57
CA LYS A 76 11.54 3.18 -17.03
C LYS A 76 10.47 2.60 -16.11
N GLU A 77 9.89 1.46 -16.48
CA GLU A 77 8.81 0.87 -15.69
C GLU A 77 9.34 0.22 -14.39
N LYS A 78 10.48 -0.45 -14.47
CA LYS A 78 11.16 -0.98 -13.26
C LYS A 78 11.60 0.14 -12.33
N ASP A 79 12.15 1.20 -12.86
CA ASP A 79 12.56 2.37 -12.06
C ASP A 79 11.35 3.06 -11.41
N ALA A 80 10.18 3.05 -12.09
CA ALA A 80 8.92 3.54 -11.51
C ALA A 80 8.43 2.62 -10.37
N VAL A 81 8.50 1.29 -10.52
CA VAL A 81 8.18 0.34 -9.43
C VAL A 81 9.05 0.62 -8.20
N LEU A 82 10.37 0.79 -8.38
CA LEU A 82 11.28 1.10 -7.27
C LEU A 82 10.90 2.41 -6.57
N ALA A 83 10.66 3.48 -7.35
CA ALA A 83 10.32 4.79 -6.81
C ALA A 83 8.98 4.78 -6.06
N ASP A 84 7.95 4.13 -6.60
CA ASP A 84 6.64 4.04 -5.96
C ASP A 84 6.68 3.14 -4.71
N SER A 85 7.48 2.08 -4.73
CA SER A 85 7.70 1.22 -3.56
C SER A 85 8.44 1.94 -2.44
N GLU A 86 9.40 2.81 -2.74
CA GLU A 86 10.05 3.68 -1.74
C GLU A 86 9.01 4.58 -1.05
N GLN A 87 8.15 5.22 -1.83
CA GLN A 87 7.10 6.08 -1.28
C GLN A 87 6.07 5.29 -0.49
N SER A 88 5.69 4.11 -0.96
CA SER A 88 4.73 3.24 -0.27
C SER A 88 5.21 2.79 1.12
N ILE A 89 6.50 2.46 1.27
CA ILE A 89 7.11 2.12 2.56
C ILE A 89 7.06 3.31 3.51
N LYS A 90 7.49 4.48 3.04
CA LYS A 90 7.45 5.72 3.83
C LYS A 90 6.03 6.11 4.23
N ALA A 91 5.04 5.88 3.36
CA ALA A 91 3.64 6.18 3.64
C ALA A 91 3.05 5.29 4.74
N VAL A 92 3.44 4.01 4.81
CA VAL A 92 3.05 3.12 5.91
C VAL A 92 3.66 3.59 7.23
N ASP A 93 4.92 3.98 7.21
CA ASP A 93 5.59 4.48 8.41
C ASP A 93 5.00 5.83 8.87
N GLN A 94 4.59 6.69 7.93
CA GLN A 94 3.80 7.89 8.27
C GLN A 94 2.47 7.55 8.94
N ALA A 95 1.75 6.53 8.49
CA ALA A 95 0.51 6.08 9.11
C ALA A 95 0.72 5.64 10.58
N ILE A 96 1.85 4.98 10.87
CA ILE A 96 2.24 4.64 12.25
C ILE A 96 2.55 5.90 13.06
N VAL A 97 3.32 6.83 12.50
CA VAL A 97 3.67 8.11 13.14
C VAL A 97 2.41 8.93 13.46
N ASN A 98 1.48 8.98 12.52
CA ASN A 98 0.19 9.67 12.66
C ASN A 98 -0.80 8.93 13.55
N GLN A 99 -0.48 7.71 14.01
CA GLN A 99 -1.41 6.84 14.77
C GLN A 99 -2.74 6.68 14.06
N ASN A 100 -2.71 6.48 12.74
CA ASN A 100 -3.89 6.43 11.90
C ASN A 100 -3.84 5.22 10.94
N ALA A 101 -4.59 4.17 11.28
CA ALA A 101 -4.67 2.96 10.46
C ALA A 101 -5.38 3.18 9.10
N PHE A 102 -6.04 4.32 8.92
CA PHE A 102 -6.71 4.72 7.67
C PHE A 102 -6.02 5.92 7.01
N ASP A 103 -4.71 6.08 7.20
CA ASP A 103 -3.97 7.18 6.60
C ASP A 103 -4.01 7.10 5.07
N LYS A 104 -4.39 8.22 4.45
CA LYS A 104 -4.61 8.30 3.00
C LYS A 104 -3.31 8.17 2.20
N ALA A 105 -2.15 8.45 2.81
CA ALA A 105 -0.89 8.38 2.11
C ALA A 105 -0.56 6.93 1.73
N TYR A 106 -0.67 5.97 2.65
CA TYR A 106 -0.44 4.58 2.26
C TYR A 106 -1.59 4.00 1.44
N LEU A 107 -2.85 4.37 1.70
CA LEU A 107 -4.00 3.94 0.91
C LEU A 107 -3.95 4.42 -0.55
N TYR A 108 -3.09 5.39 -0.85
CA TYR A 108 -2.80 5.78 -2.23
C TYR A 108 -2.00 4.73 -2.99
N TYR A 109 -1.10 4.01 -2.29
CA TYR A 109 -0.19 3.01 -2.83
C TYR A 109 -0.59 1.56 -2.56
N TYR A 110 -1.61 1.31 -1.73
CA TYR A 110 -2.05 -0.04 -1.35
C TYR A 110 -3.52 -0.21 -1.65
N GLU A 111 -3.89 -1.39 -2.16
CA GLU A 111 -5.29 -1.77 -2.33
C GLU A 111 -5.51 -3.25 -2.04
N GLY A 112 -6.78 -3.69 -2.00
CA GLY A 112 -7.14 -5.08 -1.81
C GLY A 112 -6.60 -5.70 -0.52
N GLU A 113 -5.98 -6.88 -0.64
CA GLU A 113 -5.44 -7.63 0.50
C GLU A 113 -4.25 -6.92 1.14
N ALA A 114 -3.41 -6.26 0.34
CA ALA A 114 -2.29 -5.49 0.86
C ALA A 114 -2.75 -4.33 1.74
N ALA A 115 -3.79 -3.58 1.34
CA ALA A 115 -4.35 -2.51 2.15
C ALA A 115 -4.92 -3.04 3.48
N ALA A 116 -5.72 -4.12 3.44
CA ALA A 116 -6.31 -4.71 4.64
C ALA A 116 -5.27 -5.30 5.62
N THR A 117 -4.19 -5.87 5.09
CA THR A 117 -3.09 -6.39 5.91
C THR A 117 -2.29 -5.26 6.53
N THR A 118 -2.02 -4.20 5.76
CA THR A 118 -1.30 -3.01 6.24
C THR A 118 -2.12 -2.24 7.27
N GLU A 119 -3.44 -2.11 7.10
CA GLU A 119 -4.34 -1.53 8.10
C GLU A 119 -4.18 -2.23 9.45
N LYS A 120 -4.29 -3.56 9.48
CA LYS A 120 -4.10 -4.34 10.72
C LYS A 120 -2.72 -4.15 11.34
N PHE A 121 -1.70 -4.06 10.49
CA PHE A 121 -0.33 -3.81 10.93
C PHE A 121 -0.20 -2.43 11.61
N VAL A 122 -0.70 -1.36 10.99
CA VAL A 122 -0.70 -0.01 11.57
C VAL A 122 -1.58 0.05 12.81
N GLN A 123 -2.79 -0.56 12.77
CA GLN A 123 -3.71 -0.60 13.91
C GLN A 123 -3.05 -1.22 15.15
N ASN A 124 -2.21 -2.24 14.99
CA ASN A 124 -1.47 -2.81 16.11
C ASN A 124 -0.54 -1.78 16.80
N TYR A 125 0.06 -0.86 16.07
CA TYR A 125 0.84 0.23 16.66
C TYR A 125 -0.07 1.24 17.39
N VAL A 126 -1.20 1.57 16.79
CA VAL A 126 -2.20 2.47 17.39
C VAL A 126 -2.72 1.92 18.70
N ASP A 127 -3.11 0.65 18.73
CA ASP A 127 -3.67 -0.02 19.92
C ASP A 127 -2.67 -0.07 21.08
N HIS A 128 -1.37 -0.17 20.77
CA HIS A 128 -0.30 -0.20 21.78
C HIS A 128 0.31 1.19 22.03
N LYS A 129 -0.23 2.26 21.44
CA LYS A 129 0.34 3.61 21.49
C LYS A 129 1.85 3.62 21.25
N ALA A 130 2.23 2.87 20.22
CA ALA A 130 3.62 2.66 19.83
C ALA A 130 3.90 3.37 18.50
N GLY A 131 5.07 3.95 18.41
CA GLY A 131 5.64 4.50 17.19
C GLY A 131 6.90 3.74 16.82
N ILE A 132 7.61 4.32 15.87
CA ILE A 132 8.85 3.77 15.32
C ILE A 132 9.92 4.86 15.32
N THR A 133 11.18 4.46 15.43
CA THR A 133 12.34 5.35 15.37
C THR A 133 13.57 4.57 14.90
N GLY A 134 14.62 5.29 14.52
CA GLY A 134 15.90 4.71 14.14
C GLY A 134 16.14 4.65 12.64
N SER A 135 16.90 3.65 12.19
CA SER A 135 17.37 3.58 10.80
C SER A 135 16.95 2.28 10.14
N TYR A 136 16.44 2.40 8.93
CA TYR A 136 16.03 1.31 8.06
C TYR A 136 16.90 1.30 6.82
N ARG A 137 17.34 0.10 6.40
CA ARG A 137 18.06 -0.08 5.14
C ARG A 137 17.34 -1.10 4.29
N PHE A 138 17.04 -0.72 3.05
CA PHE A 138 16.39 -1.56 2.04
C PHE A 138 17.38 -1.85 0.93
N TYR A 139 17.56 -3.13 0.57
CA TYR A 139 18.60 -3.58 -0.35
C TYR A 139 18.18 -4.84 -1.12
N ALA A 140 19.03 -5.30 -2.04
CA ALA A 140 18.82 -6.46 -2.90
C ALA A 140 17.45 -6.43 -3.64
N PRO A 141 17.16 -5.36 -4.40
CA PRO A 141 15.90 -5.24 -5.14
C PRO A 141 15.88 -6.20 -6.34
N GLU A 142 14.79 -6.94 -6.51
CA GLU A 142 14.50 -7.77 -7.68
C GLU A 142 13.15 -7.37 -8.26
N VAL A 143 13.12 -6.78 -9.45
CA VAL A 143 11.91 -6.26 -10.11
C VAL A 143 11.66 -7.00 -11.41
N SER A 144 10.44 -7.47 -11.60
CA SER A 144 9.90 -7.92 -12.89
C SER A 144 8.64 -7.11 -13.22
N VAL A 145 8.54 -6.67 -14.47
CA VAL A 145 7.37 -5.96 -14.99
C VAL A 145 6.86 -6.68 -16.22
N ASP A 146 5.57 -6.99 -16.22
CA ASP A 146 4.90 -7.68 -17.31
C ASP A 146 4.16 -6.69 -18.23
N LYS A 147 3.88 -7.13 -19.47
CA LYS A 147 3.25 -6.27 -20.50
C LYS A 147 1.80 -5.95 -20.21
N ASP A 148 1.15 -6.68 -19.32
CA ASP A 148 -0.24 -6.50 -18.91
C ASP A 148 -0.44 -5.45 -17.80
N GLY A 149 0.64 -4.75 -17.41
CA GLY A 149 0.59 -3.74 -16.36
C GLY A 149 0.66 -4.33 -14.94
N THR A 150 1.14 -5.55 -14.80
CA THR A 150 1.47 -6.16 -13.49
C THR A 150 2.96 -6.16 -13.25
N ALA A 151 3.36 -6.24 -11.99
CA ALA A 151 4.77 -6.35 -11.61
C ALA A 151 4.92 -7.18 -10.33
N SER A 152 6.10 -7.78 -10.18
CA SER A 152 6.55 -8.36 -8.91
C SER A 152 7.82 -7.66 -8.44
N PHE A 153 7.89 -7.42 -7.14
CA PHE A 153 9.04 -6.78 -6.53
C PHE A 153 9.42 -7.47 -5.22
N SER A 154 10.66 -7.89 -5.11
CA SER A 154 11.23 -8.44 -3.88
C SER A 154 12.40 -7.60 -3.41
N TYR A 155 12.54 -7.47 -2.12
CA TYR A 155 13.63 -6.74 -1.48
C TYR A 155 13.91 -7.25 -0.07
N CYS A 156 15.05 -6.85 0.47
CA CYS A 156 15.45 -7.08 1.85
C CYS A 156 15.36 -5.79 2.66
N GLU A 157 15.01 -5.92 3.94
CA GLU A 157 15.04 -4.85 4.93
C GLU A 157 15.94 -5.27 6.09
N ASP A 158 16.88 -4.41 6.47
CA ASP A 158 17.64 -4.48 7.71
C ASP A 158 17.00 -3.54 8.74
N GLN A 159 16.48 -4.13 9.80
CA GLN A 159 15.83 -3.46 10.95
C GLN A 159 16.76 -3.45 12.19
N GLY A 160 18.03 -3.76 12.04
CA GLY A 160 18.95 -3.88 13.17
C GLY A 160 19.13 -2.61 13.99
N LYS A 161 18.82 -1.46 13.40
CA LYS A 161 18.82 -0.14 14.07
C LYS A 161 17.44 0.53 14.07
N ALA A 162 16.39 -0.25 13.94
CA ALA A 162 15.01 0.21 13.94
C ALA A 162 14.31 -0.26 15.22
N TYR A 163 13.68 0.64 15.94
CA TYR A 163 13.18 0.42 17.28
C TYR A 163 11.71 0.83 17.43
N VAL A 164 11.05 0.24 18.41
CA VAL A 164 9.73 0.67 18.86
C VAL A 164 9.89 1.80 19.88
N LYS A 165 9.09 2.87 19.71
CA LYS A 165 8.98 3.98 20.65
C LYS A 165 7.59 3.96 21.27
N TYR A 166 7.49 3.90 22.61
CA TYR A 166 6.23 3.97 23.34
C TYR A 166 5.86 5.44 23.54
N LEU A 167 4.74 5.87 22.96
CA LEU A 167 4.36 7.30 22.86
C LEU A 167 3.95 7.92 24.19
N GLU A 168 3.45 7.12 25.13
CA GLU A 168 3.07 7.62 26.47
C GLU A 168 4.26 7.92 27.40
N THR A 169 5.38 7.26 27.16
CA THR A 169 6.56 7.33 28.04
C THR A 169 7.82 7.80 27.36
N ASP A 170 7.76 8.03 26.05
CA ASP A 170 8.91 8.27 25.16
C ASP A 170 10.03 7.22 25.25
N LYS A 171 9.72 6.06 25.84
CA LYS A 171 10.66 4.96 25.97
C LYS A 171 10.93 4.33 24.61
N ILE A 172 12.20 4.22 24.26
CA ILE A 172 12.64 3.46 23.09
C ILE A 172 13.03 2.06 23.55
N GLU A 173 12.51 1.04 22.88
CA GLU A 173 12.88 -0.35 23.10
C GLU A 173 13.96 -0.75 22.08
N GLU A 174 15.21 -0.58 22.49
CA GLU A 174 16.35 -1.05 21.70
C GLU A 174 16.47 -2.57 21.81
N THR A 175 16.49 -3.23 20.65
CA THR A 175 16.61 -4.69 20.57
C THR A 175 17.97 -5.07 19.97
N GLU A 176 18.53 -6.19 20.43
CA GLU A 176 19.74 -6.74 19.83
C GLU A 176 19.52 -7.16 18.38
N VAL A 177 20.57 -6.98 17.56
CA VAL A 177 20.55 -7.46 16.17
C VAL A 177 20.61 -8.98 16.17
N THR A 178 19.63 -9.60 15.56
CA THR A 178 19.53 -11.05 15.42
C THR A 178 19.22 -11.41 13.96
N ALA A 179 19.20 -12.69 13.64
CA ALA A 179 18.75 -13.14 12.34
C ALA A 179 17.35 -12.58 11.97
N LYS A 180 16.48 -12.37 12.97
CA LYS A 180 15.13 -11.83 12.77
C LYS A 180 15.09 -10.33 12.41
N SER A 181 16.22 -9.64 12.56
CA SER A 181 16.33 -8.23 12.12
C SER A 181 16.42 -8.10 10.60
N TYR A 182 16.60 -9.20 9.88
CA TYR A 182 16.66 -9.23 8.42
C TYR A 182 15.39 -9.84 7.85
N VAL A 183 14.65 -9.04 7.09
CA VAL A 183 13.33 -9.41 6.59
C VAL A 183 13.34 -9.38 5.06
N SER A 184 12.85 -10.45 4.42
CA SER A 184 12.55 -10.42 3.00
C SER A 184 11.10 -10.03 2.78
N TYR A 185 10.87 -9.26 1.72
CA TYR A 185 9.57 -8.88 1.21
C TYR A 185 9.38 -9.37 -0.20
N HIS A 186 8.14 -9.73 -0.50
CA HIS A 186 7.67 -9.95 -1.86
C HIS A 186 6.33 -9.24 -2.02
N THR A 187 6.21 -8.45 -3.10
CA THR A 187 5.00 -7.70 -3.42
C THR A 187 4.54 -7.98 -4.84
N SER A 188 3.24 -8.08 -5.03
CA SER A 188 2.58 -8.04 -6.33
C SER A 188 1.98 -6.65 -6.53
N LEU A 189 2.23 -6.04 -7.68
CA LEU A 189 1.81 -4.68 -7.98
C LEU A 189 1.02 -4.64 -9.29
N ARG A 190 0.16 -3.63 -9.40
CA ARG A 190 -0.59 -3.28 -10.61
C ARG A 190 -0.35 -1.81 -10.94
N ARG A 191 -0.23 -1.50 -12.23
CA ARG A 191 -0.21 -0.12 -12.70
C ARG A 191 -1.60 0.49 -12.56
N ASP A 192 -1.71 1.57 -11.81
CA ASP A 192 -2.90 2.41 -11.78
C ASP A 192 -2.70 3.59 -12.74
N GLU A 193 -3.35 3.49 -13.91
CA GLU A 193 -3.22 4.50 -14.97
C GLU A 193 -3.85 5.84 -14.57
N GLY A 194 -4.88 5.83 -13.71
CA GLY A 194 -5.55 7.04 -13.22
C GLY A 194 -4.65 7.85 -12.28
N LYS A 195 -3.97 7.17 -11.37
CA LYS A 195 -3.02 7.77 -10.42
C LYS A 195 -1.61 7.92 -11.03
N GLY A 196 -1.30 7.18 -12.09
CA GLY A 196 0.04 7.15 -12.67
C GLY A 196 1.11 6.52 -11.77
N VAL A 197 0.73 5.57 -10.91
CA VAL A 197 1.63 4.89 -9.95
C VAL A 197 1.46 3.38 -9.98
N TRP A 198 2.43 2.67 -9.41
CA TRP A 198 2.34 1.25 -9.11
C TRP A 198 1.72 1.04 -7.74
N VAL A 199 0.62 0.28 -7.68
CA VAL A 199 -0.16 0.01 -6.47
C VAL A 199 0.05 -1.43 -6.03
N ILE A 200 0.34 -1.62 -4.75
CA ILE A 200 0.59 -2.92 -4.13
C ILE A 200 -0.74 -3.63 -3.87
N GLN A 201 -0.90 -4.83 -4.44
CA GLN A 201 -2.07 -5.70 -4.31
C GLN A 201 -1.92 -6.71 -3.19
N GLU A 202 -0.70 -7.26 -3.11
CA GLU A 202 -0.32 -8.26 -2.12
C GLU A 202 1.07 -7.94 -1.58
N ILE A 203 1.28 -8.23 -0.31
CA ILE A 203 2.58 -8.11 0.36
C ILE A 203 2.78 -9.26 1.32
N VAL A 204 3.88 -9.96 1.16
CA VAL A 204 4.32 -11.05 2.05
C VAL A 204 5.69 -10.72 2.60
N SER A 205 5.90 -10.98 3.89
CA SER A 205 7.19 -10.77 4.53
C SER A 205 7.62 -11.99 5.35
N GLN A 206 8.92 -12.25 5.35
CA GLN A 206 9.54 -13.32 6.13
C GLN A 206 10.71 -12.76 6.94
N SER A 207 10.51 -12.70 8.27
CA SER A 207 11.57 -12.35 9.20
C SER A 207 12.56 -13.50 9.38
N GLY A 208 13.84 -13.20 9.50
CA GLY A 208 14.91 -14.19 9.63
C GLY A 208 15.31 -14.85 8.32
N SER A 209 14.97 -14.24 7.19
CA SER A 209 15.30 -14.74 5.86
C SER A 209 16.80 -14.87 5.67
N GLU A 210 17.27 -16.08 5.30
CA GLU A 210 18.69 -16.31 5.00
C GLU A 210 19.18 -15.53 3.79
N LYS A 211 18.28 -15.29 2.82
CA LYS A 211 18.57 -14.47 1.63
C LYS A 211 18.97 -13.03 1.98
N CYS A 212 18.47 -12.50 3.12
CA CYS A 212 18.66 -11.12 3.52
C CYS A 212 19.74 -10.93 4.62
N ARG A 213 20.39 -11.97 5.07
CA ARG A 213 21.50 -11.84 6.04
C ARG A 213 22.75 -11.34 5.34
N PRO A 214 23.57 -10.49 6.03
CA PRO A 214 24.88 -10.07 5.53
C PRO A 214 25.88 -11.23 5.44
#